data_83d5aea561523125ada8a52a8e0084ae
#
_entry.id   83d5aea561523125ada8a52a8e0084ae
#
_cell.length_a   1.000
_cell.length_b   1.000
_cell.length_c   1.000
_cell.angle_alpha   90.00
_cell.angle_beta   90.00
_cell.angle_gamma   90.00
#
_symmetry.space_group_name_H-M   'P 1'
#
loop_
_entity.id
_entity.type
_entity.pdbx_description
1 polymer ?
#
loop_
_entity_poly.entity_id
_entity_poly.type
_entity_poly.pdbx_seq_one_letter_code
_entity_poly.pdbx_strand_id
1 'polypeptide(L)'
;MLKIGEKFFFEDNLSNRQSCLMFFKEDDPASWSVDIGFKEGNFGDERVSPAICINPIDTDKNSVEGLVGEKFSVTTVEECDDREDTFYIYESEPMVSYELEVLEIKDSKAHIRCRGIMIADGYSDPYVQEIFEIDSLIPIIESVADWAKFEN
;
A
#
# COMPACT_ATOMS: atom_id res chain seq x y z
N MET A 1 -5.11 9.21 1.27
CA MET A 1 -4.31 10.02 2.22
C MET A 1 -3.61 9.10 3.22
N LEU A 2 -2.39 9.41 3.51
CA LEU A 2 -1.59 8.74 4.54
C LEU A 2 -1.49 9.64 5.77
N LYS A 3 -1.68 9.05 6.94
CA LYS A 3 -1.44 9.70 8.23
C LYS A 3 -0.38 8.88 8.98
N ILE A 4 0.69 9.52 9.41
CA ILE A 4 1.72 8.90 10.25
C ILE A 4 1.68 9.58 11.62
N GLY A 5 1.49 8.78 12.68
CA GLY A 5 1.26 9.30 14.03
C GLY A 5 0.01 10.18 14.04
N GLU A 6 0.03 11.28 14.79
CA GLU A 6 -1.09 12.21 14.89
C GLU A 6 -0.87 13.49 14.08
N LYS A 7 0.33 13.69 13.51
CA LYS A 7 0.74 15.01 13.00
C LYS A 7 1.10 15.07 11.52
N PHE A 8 1.45 13.93 10.91
CA PHE A 8 2.02 13.94 9.57
C PHE A 8 1.04 13.39 8.56
N PHE A 9 0.67 14.21 7.57
CA PHE A 9 -0.32 13.87 6.54
C PHE A 9 0.28 14.02 5.16
N PHE A 10 -0.01 13.05 4.28
CA PHE A 10 0.50 13.04 2.91
C PHE A 10 -0.62 12.71 1.96
N GLU A 11 -0.73 13.48 0.87
CA GLU A 11 -1.71 13.25 -0.18
C GLU A 11 -1.28 12.10 -1.09
N ASP A 12 -2.27 11.39 -1.65
CA ASP A 12 -2.02 10.33 -2.61
C ASP A 12 -1.38 10.90 -3.88
N ASN A 13 -0.39 10.19 -4.41
CA ASN A 13 0.17 10.47 -5.72
C ASN A 13 -0.37 9.42 -6.70
N LEU A 14 -1.37 9.80 -7.49
CA LEU A 14 -2.05 8.90 -8.42
C LEU A 14 -1.47 8.97 -9.83
N SER A 15 -0.44 9.78 -10.04
CA SER A 15 0.19 9.96 -11.34
C SER A 15 1.36 8.99 -11.56
N ASN A 16 1.76 8.84 -12.82
CA ASN A 16 2.96 8.08 -13.22
C ASN A 16 3.02 6.67 -12.65
N ARG A 17 1.86 6.03 -12.52
CA ARG A 17 1.74 4.64 -12.04
C ARG A 17 2.25 4.46 -10.60
N GLN A 18 2.23 5.53 -9.81
CA GLN A 18 2.69 5.49 -8.42
C GLN A 18 1.74 4.71 -7.51
N SER A 19 0.46 4.63 -7.89
CA SER A 19 -0.54 4.03 -7.03
C SER A 19 -1.49 3.17 -7.84
N CYS A 20 -1.65 1.92 -7.43
CA CYS A 20 -2.61 1.01 -8.08
C CYS A 20 -2.88 -0.22 -7.22
N LEU A 21 -4.06 -0.81 -7.44
CA LEU A 21 -4.34 -2.19 -7.06
C LEU A 21 -4.22 -3.02 -8.33
N MET A 22 -3.31 -4.01 -8.32
CA MET A 22 -3.15 -4.93 -9.45
C MET A 22 -3.86 -6.25 -9.13
N PHE A 23 -4.65 -6.75 -10.08
CA PHE A 23 -5.32 -8.03 -9.95
C PHE A 23 -4.80 -8.99 -11.02
N PHE A 24 -4.24 -10.11 -10.58
CA PHE A 24 -3.60 -11.12 -11.42
C PHE A 24 -4.54 -12.30 -11.61
N LYS A 25 -5.55 -12.12 -12.46
CA LYS A 25 -6.62 -13.10 -12.69
C LYS A 25 -6.12 -14.42 -13.28
N GLU A 26 -5.09 -14.33 -14.12
CA GLU A 26 -4.58 -15.51 -14.83
C GLU A 26 -3.64 -16.37 -13.98
N ASP A 27 -3.24 -15.90 -12.82
CA ASP A 27 -2.43 -16.69 -11.89
C ASP A 27 -3.31 -17.75 -11.22
N ASP A 28 -2.70 -18.85 -10.78
CA ASP A 28 -3.37 -19.95 -10.10
C ASP A 28 -2.63 -20.25 -8.78
N PRO A 29 -3.16 -19.82 -7.63
CA PRO A 29 -4.39 -19.06 -7.46
C PRO A 29 -4.27 -17.62 -7.97
N ALA A 30 -5.39 -16.97 -8.25
CA ALA A 30 -5.40 -15.56 -8.55
C ALA A 30 -4.84 -14.78 -7.36
N SER A 31 -4.31 -13.60 -7.61
CA SER A 31 -3.71 -12.78 -6.55
C SER A 31 -3.91 -11.30 -6.83
N TRP A 32 -3.64 -10.48 -5.82
CA TRP A 32 -3.74 -9.02 -5.93
C TRP A 32 -2.67 -8.36 -5.09
N SER A 33 -2.25 -7.19 -5.53
CA SER A 33 -1.22 -6.42 -4.85
C SER A 33 -1.61 -4.94 -4.79
N VAL A 34 -0.96 -4.20 -3.89
CA VAL A 34 -1.22 -2.78 -3.70
C VAL A 34 0.10 -2.02 -3.65
N ASP A 35 0.18 -0.98 -4.48
CA ASP A 35 1.26 0.00 -4.42
C ASP A 35 0.61 1.37 -4.26
N ILE A 36 1.07 2.16 -3.31
CA ILE A 36 0.62 3.53 -3.15
C ILE A 36 1.81 4.43 -2.90
N GLY A 37 2.01 5.42 -3.79
CA GLY A 37 2.93 6.50 -3.58
C GLY A 37 2.20 7.73 -3.06
N PHE A 38 2.89 8.55 -2.28
CA PHE A 38 2.35 9.77 -1.71
C PHE A 38 3.16 10.96 -2.18
N LYS A 39 2.52 12.12 -2.27
CA LYS A 39 3.20 13.36 -2.64
C LYS A 39 4.18 13.77 -1.56
N GLU A 40 5.21 14.48 -1.97
CA GLU A 40 6.20 15.00 -1.03
C GLU A 40 5.52 15.85 0.05
N GLY A 41 5.97 15.66 1.27
CA GLY A 41 5.48 16.39 2.43
C GLY A 41 6.49 16.37 3.56
N ASN A 42 6.14 17.00 4.66
CA ASN A 42 7.02 17.10 5.82
C ASN A 42 6.86 15.92 6.77
N PHE A 43 7.98 15.37 7.19
CA PHE A 43 8.04 14.41 8.29
C PHE A 43 9.09 14.92 9.28
N GLY A 44 8.63 15.62 10.33
CA GLY A 44 9.51 16.39 11.19
C GLY A 44 10.16 17.53 10.40
N ASP A 45 11.48 17.61 10.43
CA ASP A 45 12.26 18.62 9.71
C ASP A 45 12.65 18.18 8.29
N GLU A 46 12.26 16.97 7.89
CA GLU A 46 12.64 16.38 6.61
C GLU A 46 11.50 16.45 5.62
N ARG A 47 11.84 16.58 4.33
CA ARG A 47 10.90 16.44 3.22
C ARG A 47 11.01 15.00 2.69
N VAL A 48 9.92 14.29 2.65
CA VAL A 48 9.89 12.88 2.22
C VAL A 48 8.73 12.62 1.27
N SER A 49 8.85 11.55 0.47
CA SER A 49 7.78 11.06 -0.40
C SER A 49 7.50 9.61 -0.03
N PRO A 50 6.63 9.37 0.96
CA PRO A 50 6.37 8.00 1.42
C PRO A 50 5.74 7.13 0.35
N ALA A 51 5.94 5.81 0.47
CA ALA A 51 5.29 4.82 -0.40
C ALA A 51 5.13 3.51 0.35
N ILE A 52 4.07 2.77 0.01
CA ILE A 52 3.84 1.42 0.52
C ILE A 52 3.79 0.45 -0.66
N CYS A 53 4.38 -0.72 -0.48
CA CYS A 53 4.33 -1.81 -1.45
C CYS A 53 3.89 -3.07 -0.71
N ILE A 54 2.74 -3.62 -1.11
CA ILE A 54 2.25 -4.89 -0.58
C ILE A 54 2.21 -5.87 -1.74
N ASN A 55 3.06 -6.90 -1.65
CA ASN A 55 3.24 -7.92 -2.67
C ASN A 55 2.03 -8.85 -2.78
N PRO A 56 1.92 -9.63 -3.86
CA PRO A 56 0.71 -10.38 -4.15
C PRO A 56 0.18 -11.22 -3.00
N ILE A 57 -1.12 -11.11 -2.80
CA ILE A 57 -1.92 -11.84 -1.83
C ILE A 57 -2.79 -12.81 -2.60
N ASP A 58 -2.71 -14.11 -2.30
CA ASP A 58 -3.53 -15.12 -2.96
C ASP A 58 -4.99 -14.92 -2.60
N THR A 59 -5.88 -15.16 -3.56
CA THR A 59 -7.32 -15.05 -3.35
C THR A 59 -8.06 -16.17 -4.10
N ASP A 60 -9.20 -16.57 -3.55
CA ASP A 60 -10.13 -17.49 -4.22
C ASP A 60 -11.14 -16.75 -5.09
N LYS A 61 -11.07 -15.43 -5.13
CA LYS A 61 -11.97 -14.61 -5.96
C LYS A 61 -11.49 -14.64 -7.41
N ASN A 62 -12.43 -14.57 -8.34
CA ASN A 62 -12.12 -14.59 -9.76
C ASN A 62 -12.32 -13.25 -10.46
N SER A 63 -12.63 -12.21 -9.68
CA SER A 63 -12.81 -10.86 -10.19
C SER A 63 -12.37 -9.86 -9.14
N VAL A 64 -11.99 -8.66 -9.60
CA VAL A 64 -11.58 -7.59 -8.69
C VAL A 64 -12.75 -7.13 -7.81
N GLU A 65 -13.97 -7.15 -8.33
CA GLU A 65 -15.18 -6.81 -7.57
C GLU A 65 -15.39 -7.75 -6.39
N GLY A 66 -14.96 -9.00 -6.51
CA GLY A 66 -15.03 -9.99 -5.43
C GLY A 66 -14.12 -9.67 -4.26
N LEU A 67 -13.15 -8.75 -4.41
CA LEU A 67 -12.25 -8.37 -3.34
C LEU A 67 -12.89 -7.47 -2.29
N VAL A 68 -14.06 -6.88 -2.57
CA VAL A 68 -14.74 -6.01 -1.60
C VAL A 68 -15.02 -6.80 -0.32
N GLY A 69 -14.55 -6.27 0.82
CA GLY A 69 -14.66 -6.92 2.11
C GLY A 69 -13.48 -7.81 2.47
N GLU A 70 -12.58 -8.07 1.51
CA GLU A 70 -11.37 -8.86 1.80
C GLU A 70 -10.46 -8.09 2.76
N LYS A 71 -9.93 -8.82 3.73
CA LYS A 71 -8.95 -8.31 4.68
C LYS A 71 -7.73 -9.20 4.67
N PHE A 72 -6.56 -8.58 4.73
CA PHE A 72 -5.30 -9.28 4.83
C PHE A 72 -4.46 -8.64 5.94
N SER A 73 -3.90 -9.46 6.82
CA SER A 73 -3.14 -8.97 7.96
C SER A 73 -1.78 -9.65 8.04
N VAL A 74 -0.78 -8.87 8.40
CA VAL A 74 0.56 -9.33 8.78
C VAL A 74 0.79 -8.84 10.20
N THR A 75 1.17 -9.75 11.09
CA THR A 75 1.23 -9.46 12.53
C THR A 75 2.64 -9.37 13.09
N THR A 76 3.67 -9.74 12.30
CA THR A 76 5.07 -9.67 12.75
C THR A 76 5.94 -9.05 11.68
N VAL A 77 7.03 -8.41 12.11
CA VAL A 77 8.01 -7.83 11.20
C VAL A 77 8.69 -8.91 10.34
N GLU A 78 8.90 -10.09 10.90
CA GLU A 78 9.52 -11.21 10.19
C GLU A 78 8.65 -11.69 9.03
N GLU A 79 7.35 -11.81 9.26
CA GLU A 79 6.40 -12.19 8.21
C GLU A 79 6.35 -11.14 7.11
N CYS A 80 6.35 -9.86 7.48
CA CYS A 80 6.37 -8.75 6.52
C CYS A 80 7.65 -8.78 5.68
N ASP A 81 8.80 -9.01 6.30
CA ASP A 81 10.08 -9.09 5.62
C ASP A 81 10.14 -10.30 4.67
N ASP A 82 9.64 -11.45 5.10
CA ASP A 82 9.57 -12.65 4.26
C ASP A 82 8.71 -12.43 3.01
N ARG A 83 7.66 -11.64 3.11
CA ARG A 83 6.81 -11.25 1.98
C ARG A 83 7.42 -10.16 1.13
N GLU A 84 8.46 -9.48 1.63
CA GLU A 84 9.07 -8.30 1.00
C GLU A 84 8.09 -7.13 0.87
N ASP A 85 7.09 -7.04 1.76
CA ASP A 85 6.21 -5.89 1.86
C ASP A 85 6.97 -4.75 2.54
N THR A 86 6.89 -3.55 2.00
CA THR A 86 7.71 -2.43 2.46
C THR A 86 6.93 -1.16 2.66
N PHE A 87 7.42 -0.35 3.58
CA PHE A 87 7.02 1.04 3.75
C PHE A 87 8.28 1.90 3.57
N TYR A 88 8.27 2.79 2.58
CA TYR A 88 9.38 3.67 2.29
C TYR A 88 9.14 5.04 2.92
N ILE A 89 10.14 5.53 3.63
CA ILE A 89 10.16 6.93 4.07
C ILE A 89 11.56 7.53 3.84
N TYR A 90 12.62 7.00 4.42
CA TYR A 90 14.02 7.31 4.11
C TYR A 90 14.66 6.20 3.30
N GLU A 91 14.23 4.98 3.57
CA GLU A 91 14.57 3.78 2.81
C GLU A 91 13.43 2.78 2.95
N SER A 92 13.46 1.71 2.16
CA SER A 92 12.44 0.66 2.22
C SER A 92 12.68 -0.22 3.44
N GLU A 93 11.71 -0.27 4.34
CA GLU A 93 11.73 -1.08 5.54
C GLU A 93 10.51 -2.02 5.58
N PRO A 94 10.62 -3.22 6.15
CA PRO A 94 9.42 -4.01 6.42
C PRO A 94 8.55 -3.27 7.45
N MET A 95 7.24 -3.50 7.39
CA MET A 95 6.35 -3.00 8.43
C MET A 95 6.36 -3.95 9.63
N VAL A 96 6.11 -3.43 10.81
CA VAL A 96 6.00 -4.24 12.02
C VAL A 96 4.72 -5.08 11.97
N SER A 97 3.64 -4.45 11.54
CA SER A 97 2.36 -5.11 11.34
C SER A 97 1.48 -4.23 10.45
N TYR A 98 0.49 -4.85 9.79
CA TYR A 98 -0.53 -4.07 9.08
C TYR A 98 -1.77 -4.91 8.84
N GLU A 99 -2.88 -4.21 8.62
CA GLU A 99 -4.14 -4.77 8.14
C GLU A 99 -4.55 -3.99 6.90
N LEU A 100 -4.79 -4.71 5.80
CA LEU A 100 -5.24 -4.15 4.52
C LEU A 100 -6.66 -4.61 4.25
N GLU A 101 -7.53 -3.67 3.88
CA GLU A 101 -8.93 -3.96 3.57
C GLU A 101 -9.36 -3.26 2.28
N VAL A 102 -10.09 -3.98 1.42
CA VAL A 102 -10.76 -3.40 0.27
C VAL A 102 -12.18 -3.04 0.68
N LEU A 103 -12.49 -1.75 0.72
CA LEU A 103 -13.77 -1.24 1.21
C LEU A 103 -14.83 -1.17 0.10
N GLU A 104 -14.43 -0.74 -1.09
CA GLU A 104 -15.34 -0.53 -2.20
C GLU A 104 -14.57 -0.56 -3.52
N ILE A 105 -15.24 -0.99 -4.58
CA ILE A 105 -14.72 -0.89 -5.94
C ILE A 105 -15.77 -0.19 -6.77
N LYS A 106 -15.39 0.92 -7.41
CA LYS A 106 -16.29 1.75 -8.19
C LYS A 106 -15.52 2.54 -9.24
N ASP A 107 -16.05 2.60 -10.45
CA ASP A 107 -15.49 3.39 -11.55
C ASP A 107 -14.01 3.05 -11.84
N SER A 108 -13.68 1.76 -11.82
CA SER A 108 -12.33 1.25 -12.03
C SER A 108 -11.31 1.71 -10.98
N LYS A 109 -11.80 2.02 -9.79
CA LYS A 109 -10.98 2.41 -8.63
C LYS A 109 -11.31 1.56 -7.42
N ALA A 110 -10.31 1.31 -6.60
CA ALA A 110 -10.46 0.60 -5.34
C ALA A 110 -10.29 1.58 -4.18
N HIS A 111 -11.27 1.61 -3.30
CA HIS A 111 -11.14 2.30 -2.03
C HIS A 111 -10.55 1.32 -1.04
N ILE A 112 -9.34 1.60 -0.60
CA ILE A 112 -8.63 0.73 0.34
C ILE A 112 -8.34 1.48 1.63
N ARG A 113 -8.23 0.70 2.71
CA ARG A 113 -7.74 1.17 3.99
C ARG A 113 -6.64 0.22 4.43
N CYS A 114 -5.50 0.79 4.84
CA CYS A 114 -4.39 0.04 5.40
C CYS A 114 -3.92 0.76 6.65
N ARG A 115 -3.80 0.04 7.74
CA ARG A 115 -3.33 0.62 9.00
C ARG A 115 -2.43 -0.36 9.71
N GLY A 116 -1.46 0.16 10.42
CA GLY A 116 -0.50 -0.67 11.12
C GLY A 116 0.59 0.14 11.77
N ILE A 117 1.75 -0.49 11.88
CA ILE A 117 2.95 0.10 12.49
C ILE A 117 4.08 -0.02 11.48
N MET A 118 4.71 1.11 11.18
CA MET A 118 5.83 1.18 10.24
C MET A 118 7.12 1.54 10.98
N ILE A 119 8.24 1.27 10.34
CA ILE A 119 9.56 1.63 10.87
C ILE A 119 9.95 2.99 10.30
N ALA A 120 10.01 4.01 11.17
CA ALA A 120 10.35 5.37 10.77
C ALA A 120 11.86 5.59 10.66
N ASP A 121 12.63 4.91 11.51
CA ASP A 121 14.10 4.95 11.49
C ASP A 121 14.62 3.56 11.86
N GLY A 122 15.11 2.83 10.83
CA GLY A 122 15.67 1.50 11.00
C GLY A 122 17.13 1.49 11.48
N TYR A 123 17.80 2.63 11.43
CA TYR A 123 19.19 2.74 11.86
C TYR A 123 19.35 2.86 13.37
N SER A 124 18.29 3.30 14.07
CA SER A 124 18.33 3.39 15.53
C SER A 124 18.20 2.00 16.18
N ASP A 125 18.78 1.84 17.36
CA ASP A 125 18.68 0.60 18.12
C ASP A 125 18.13 0.91 19.53
N PRO A 126 16.88 0.51 19.86
CA PRO A 126 15.92 -0.12 18.96
C PRO A 126 15.45 0.83 17.83
N TYR A 127 14.95 0.24 16.73
CA TYR A 127 14.44 1.07 15.64
C TYR A 127 13.22 1.88 16.09
N VAL A 128 13.04 3.05 15.46
CA VAL A 128 11.90 3.93 15.76
C VAL A 128 10.71 3.51 14.93
N GLN A 129 9.56 3.30 15.57
CA GLN A 129 8.33 2.91 14.89
C GLN A 129 7.23 3.94 15.12
N GLU A 130 6.31 4.01 14.17
CA GLU A 130 5.16 4.90 14.21
C GLU A 130 3.92 4.19 13.70
N ILE A 131 2.77 4.59 14.23
CA ILE A 131 1.47 4.13 13.75
C ILE A 131 1.17 4.85 12.43
N PHE A 132 0.62 4.13 11.45
CA PHE A 132 0.17 4.73 10.21
C PHE A 132 -1.24 4.30 9.85
N GLU A 133 -1.91 5.14 9.07
CA GLU A 133 -3.21 4.82 8.49
C GLU A 133 -3.27 5.39 7.07
N ILE A 134 -3.67 4.55 6.13
CA ILE A 134 -3.89 4.90 4.74
C ILE A 134 -5.38 4.71 4.43
N ASP A 135 -5.99 5.74 3.84
CA ASP A 135 -7.36 5.69 3.32
C ASP A 135 -7.30 6.34 1.95
N SER A 136 -7.36 5.54 0.90
CA SER A 136 -7.05 5.99 -0.45
C SER A 136 -7.93 5.33 -1.49
N LEU A 137 -8.24 6.10 -2.53
CA LEU A 137 -8.97 5.64 -3.70
C LEU A 137 -7.96 5.54 -4.85
N ILE A 138 -7.62 4.30 -5.25
CA ILE A 138 -6.54 4.05 -6.19
C ILE A 138 -7.04 3.35 -7.46
N PRO A 139 -6.36 3.58 -8.60
CA PRO A 139 -6.71 2.91 -9.85
C PRO A 139 -6.53 1.40 -9.78
N ILE A 140 -7.33 0.67 -10.58
CA ILE A 140 -7.24 -0.78 -10.69
C ILE A 140 -6.55 -1.12 -12.01
N ILE A 141 -5.57 -2.03 -11.95
CA ILE A 141 -4.83 -2.53 -13.11
C ILE A 141 -5.07 -4.03 -13.22
N GLU A 142 -5.68 -4.46 -14.31
CA GLU A 142 -5.92 -5.88 -14.59
C GLU A 142 -5.17 -6.36 -15.84
N SER A 143 -4.69 -5.43 -16.67
CA SER A 143 -3.99 -5.76 -17.90
C SER A 143 -3.03 -4.66 -18.32
N VAL A 144 -2.15 -4.97 -19.27
CA VAL A 144 -1.22 -3.98 -19.85
C VAL A 144 -1.96 -2.78 -20.42
N ALA A 145 -3.15 -2.99 -21.00
CA ALA A 145 -3.95 -1.90 -21.56
C ALA A 145 -4.37 -0.87 -20.50
N ASP A 146 -4.53 -1.29 -19.25
CA ASP A 146 -4.91 -0.37 -18.17
C ASP A 146 -3.79 0.61 -17.85
N TRP A 147 -2.53 0.21 -18.03
CA TRP A 147 -1.39 1.11 -17.81
C TRP A 147 -1.42 2.33 -18.71
N ALA A 148 -1.91 2.17 -19.93
CA ALA A 148 -1.97 3.27 -20.91
C ALA A 148 -2.85 4.43 -20.42
N LYS A 149 -3.79 4.17 -19.51
CA LYS A 149 -4.68 5.21 -18.93
C LYS A 149 -3.93 6.20 -18.05
N PHE A 150 -2.72 5.85 -17.59
CA PHE A 150 -1.92 6.68 -16.70
C PHE A 150 -0.73 7.34 -17.38
N GLU A 151 -0.55 7.09 -18.66
CA GLU A 151 0.50 7.75 -19.45
C GLU A 151 -0.01 9.13 -19.89
N ASN A 152 0.77 10.13 -19.60
CA ASN A 152 0.48 11.50 -19.98
C ASN A 152 1.47 11.95 -21.05
#